data_1d9989575d5568cad242cc22ad27ec6f
#
_entry.id   1d9989575d5568cad242cc22ad27ec6f
#
_cell.length_a   1.000
_cell.length_b   1.000
_cell.length_c   1.000
_cell.angle_alpha   90.00
_cell.angle_beta   90.00
_cell.angle_gamma   90.00
#
_symmetry.space_group_name_H-M   'P 1'
#
loop_
_entity.id
_entity.type
_entity.pdbx_description
1 polymer ?
#
loop_
_entity_poly.entity_id
_entity_poly.type
_entity_poly.pdbx_seq_one_letter_code
_entity_poly.pdbx_strand_id
1 'polypeptide(L)'
;MEQTPMVSIIVPVYNVERYLRQCLDSLVNQTYQNVEIICVDDGSADSSGEILNQYGESDARISVFHVENAGVSSARNKALSYASGKYIMYVDGDDWIDVCTCEKAVFKAEEHAADLVMWPYIREFPDHSAPKVIFSEEKTFHAAECRELQRRMIGLLGTELAHPENADALCTVWGKLYLRELIAQNDIHFTDLQRIGTYEDGLFNLHYLAHVKNAAYIPDYLSHYRKNSGMTSKYRKELAAQWKNLFSDMRSYIELEKCGDDFDAALNNRISLSIIGLGLNALAFPSREALREIRGILSEKEYRAAIKTLPMRYFPLHWWAFFACCKLNFASGVFLLLKCMERIKG
;
A
#
# COMPACT_ATOMS: atom_id res chain seq x y z
N MET A 1 -19.93 25.79 20.54
CA MET A 1 -19.37 24.41 20.54
C MET A 1 -18.66 24.27 19.21
N GLU A 2 -17.35 24.06 19.19
CA GLU A 2 -16.65 23.70 17.97
C GLU A 2 -17.25 22.41 17.42
N GLN A 3 -17.61 22.43 16.16
CA GLN A 3 -18.20 21.26 15.50
C GLN A 3 -17.10 20.21 15.36
N THR A 4 -17.32 19.00 15.90
CA THR A 4 -16.35 17.90 15.75
C THR A 4 -16.06 17.65 14.28
N PRO A 5 -14.80 17.45 13.86
CA PRO A 5 -14.47 17.29 12.44
C PRO A 5 -15.04 15.98 11.88
N MET A 6 -15.63 16.02 10.70
CA MET A 6 -16.21 14.85 10.04
C MET A 6 -15.14 14.01 9.36
N VAL A 7 -15.29 12.67 9.44
CA VAL A 7 -14.46 11.70 8.74
C VAL A 7 -15.25 11.08 7.58
N SER A 8 -14.73 11.15 6.37
CA SER A 8 -15.24 10.39 5.23
C SER A 8 -14.50 9.06 5.15
N ILE A 9 -15.20 7.96 5.39
CA ILE A 9 -14.67 6.60 5.27
C ILE A 9 -14.99 6.09 3.86
N ILE A 10 -13.95 5.81 3.07
CA ILE A 10 -14.05 5.36 1.69
C ILE A 10 -13.88 3.85 1.63
N VAL A 11 -14.88 3.16 1.06
CA VAL A 11 -14.93 1.70 0.97
C VAL A 11 -15.08 1.27 -0.50
N PRO A 12 -14.00 0.89 -1.19
CA PRO A 12 -14.10 0.25 -2.50
C PRO A 12 -14.57 -1.20 -2.31
N VAL A 13 -15.54 -1.62 -3.14
CA VAL A 13 -16.15 -2.94 -3.03
C VAL A 13 -16.15 -3.63 -4.40
N TYR A 14 -15.64 -4.87 -4.47
CA TYR A 14 -15.71 -5.72 -5.65
C TYR A 14 -15.66 -7.20 -5.29
N ASN A 15 -16.78 -7.92 -5.44
CA ASN A 15 -16.92 -9.37 -5.20
C ASN A 15 -16.39 -9.80 -3.81
N VAL A 16 -16.88 -9.18 -2.75
CA VAL A 16 -16.49 -9.42 -1.35
C VAL A 16 -17.66 -9.76 -0.42
N GLU A 17 -18.77 -10.28 -0.97
CA GLU A 17 -20.02 -10.59 -0.24
C GLU A 17 -19.78 -11.35 1.08
N ARG A 18 -18.78 -12.23 1.08
CA ARG A 18 -18.43 -13.05 2.24
C ARG A 18 -17.94 -12.25 3.43
N TYR A 19 -17.31 -11.09 3.22
CA TYR A 19 -16.60 -10.32 4.22
C TYR A 19 -17.23 -8.95 4.48
N LEU A 20 -18.01 -8.45 3.51
CA LEU A 20 -18.49 -7.07 3.47
C LEU A 20 -19.31 -6.69 4.71
N ARG A 21 -20.15 -7.61 5.24
CA ARG A 21 -20.95 -7.34 6.45
C ARG A 21 -20.06 -7.03 7.65
N GLN A 22 -18.96 -7.79 7.86
CA GLN A 22 -18.02 -7.53 8.95
C GLN A 22 -17.33 -6.17 8.78
N CYS A 23 -16.95 -5.81 7.55
CA CYS A 23 -16.42 -4.49 7.23
C CYS A 23 -17.41 -3.40 7.64
N LEU A 24 -18.63 -3.43 7.08
CA LEU A 24 -19.65 -2.41 7.32
C LEU A 24 -20.06 -2.32 8.79
N ASP A 25 -20.22 -3.47 9.49
CA ASP A 25 -20.51 -3.51 10.93
C ASP A 25 -19.43 -2.77 11.72
N SER A 26 -18.15 -2.91 11.37
CA SER A 26 -17.05 -2.20 12.03
C SER A 26 -17.12 -0.68 11.83
N LEU A 27 -17.69 -0.22 10.71
CA LEU A 27 -17.81 1.20 10.37
C LEU A 27 -19.05 1.85 11.00
N VAL A 28 -20.21 1.19 10.98
CA VAL A 28 -21.43 1.75 11.56
C VAL A 28 -21.40 1.80 13.08
N ASN A 29 -20.60 0.91 13.72
CA ASN A 29 -20.45 0.83 15.17
C ASN A 29 -19.26 1.68 15.71
N GLN A 30 -18.67 2.57 14.91
CA GLN A 30 -17.62 3.46 15.41
C GLN A 30 -18.11 4.31 16.60
N THR A 31 -17.29 4.44 17.65
CA THR A 31 -17.59 5.32 18.80
C THR A 31 -17.66 6.79 18.39
N TYR A 32 -16.91 7.17 17.37
CA TYR A 32 -16.94 8.50 16.76
C TYR A 32 -18.12 8.61 15.78
N GLN A 33 -19.14 9.40 16.13
CA GLN A 33 -20.41 9.42 15.38
C GLN A 33 -20.39 10.35 14.16
N ASN A 34 -19.51 11.37 14.11
CA ASN A 34 -19.47 12.29 12.97
C ASN A 34 -18.68 11.71 11.79
N VAL A 35 -19.25 10.68 11.18
CA VAL A 35 -18.69 9.98 10.02
C VAL A 35 -19.70 9.96 8.87
N GLU A 36 -19.20 10.00 7.64
CA GLU A 36 -19.90 9.57 6.43
C GLU A 36 -19.16 8.35 5.86
N ILE A 37 -19.88 7.38 5.35
CA ILE A 37 -19.34 6.14 4.79
C ILE A 37 -19.72 6.10 3.30
N ILE A 38 -18.72 6.14 2.44
CA ILE A 38 -18.88 6.21 0.99
C ILE A 38 -18.45 4.88 0.39
N CYS A 39 -19.42 4.05 0.03
CA CYS A 39 -19.21 2.75 -0.59
C CYS A 39 -19.33 2.86 -2.11
N VAL A 40 -18.30 2.40 -2.84
CA VAL A 40 -18.34 2.29 -4.30
C VAL A 40 -18.25 0.83 -4.70
N ASP A 41 -19.35 0.28 -5.20
CA ASP A 41 -19.41 -1.04 -5.80
C ASP A 41 -18.90 -0.96 -7.25
N ASP A 42 -17.74 -1.51 -7.47
CA ASP A 42 -17.02 -1.50 -8.76
C ASP A 42 -17.52 -2.64 -9.69
N GLY A 43 -18.85 -2.76 -9.83
CA GLY A 43 -19.48 -3.73 -10.70
C GLY A 43 -19.40 -5.17 -10.19
N SER A 44 -19.68 -5.41 -8.91
CA SER A 44 -19.71 -6.75 -8.33
C SER A 44 -20.75 -7.65 -9.00
N ALA A 45 -20.38 -8.92 -9.21
CA ALA A 45 -21.25 -9.95 -9.77
C ALA A 45 -21.86 -10.88 -8.70
N ASP A 46 -21.40 -10.76 -7.45
CA ASP A 46 -21.90 -11.46 -6.27
C ASP A 46 -22.93 -10.60 -5.51
N SER A 47 -23.35 -11.01 -4.32
CA SER A 47 -24.34 -10.28 -3.51
C SER A 47 -23.78 -9.01 -2.83
N SER A 48 -22.56 -8.55 -3.15
CA SER A 48 -21.97 -7.36 -2.52
C SER A 48 -22.84 -6.11 -2.71
N GLY A 49 -23.36 -5.88 -3.94
CA GLY A 49 -24.23 -4.75 -4.22
C GLY A 49 -25.54 -4.77 -3.42
N GLU A 50 -26.16 -5.95 -3.25
CA GLU A 50 -27.38 -6.12 -2.43
C GLU A 50 -27.10 -5.83 -0.95
N ILE A 51 -25.96 -6.30 -0.43
CA ILE A 51 -25.54 -6.03 0.95
C ILE A 51 -25.37 -4.53 1.16
N LEU A 52 -24.66 -3.83 0.27
CA LEU A 52 -24.50 -2.38 0.34
C LEU A 52 -25.83 -1.64 0.40
N ASN A 53 -26.79 -2.01 -0.46
CA ASN A 53 -28.10 -1.38 -0.47
C ASN A 53 -28.85 -1.56 0.86
N GLN A 54 -28.79 -2.76 1.46
CA GLN A 54 -29.39 -3.04 2.78
C GLN A 54 -28.81 -2.12 3.87
N TYR A 55 -27.49 -1.92 3.87
CA TYR A 55 -26.84 -1.02 4.84
C TYR A 55 -27.15 0.45 4.58
N GLY A 56 -27.16 0.89 3.31
CA GLY A 56 -27.53 2.25 2.94
C GLY A 56 -28.98 2.62 3.29
N GLU A 57 -29.92 1.65 3.23
CA GLU A 57 -31.31 1.83 3.68
C GLU A 57 -31.41 1.89 5.22
N SER A 58 -30.52 1.22 5.95
CA SER A 58 -30.56 1.11 7.42
C SER A 58 -29.80 2.20 8.16
N ASP A 59 -28.80 2.84 7.54
CA ASP A 59 -27.96 3.87 8.17
C ASP A 59 -27.75 5.06 7.22
N ALA A 60 -28.33 6.21 7.55
CA ALA A 60 -28.26 7.43 6.75
C ALA A 60 -26.84 8.01 6.55
N ARG A 61 -25.85 7.52 7.27
CA ARG A 61 -24.43 7.90 7.11
C ARG A 61 -23.79 7.18 5.90
N ILE A 62 -24.42 6.13 5.37
CA ILE A 62 -23.89 5.32 4.27
C ILE A 62 -24.45 5.83 2.93
N SER A 63 -23.57 6.17 2.02
CA SER A 63 -23.87 6.45 0.63
C SER A 63 -23.32 5.34 -0.27
N VAL A 64 -24.17 4.76 -1.11
CA VAL A 64 -23.80 3.66 -2.01
C VAL A 64 -23.82 4.11 -3.46
N PHE A 65 -22.77 3.82 -4.19
CA PHE A 65 -22.63 4.12 -5.62
C PHE A 65 -22.26 2.83 -6.36
N HIS A 66 -23.08 2.43 -7.33
CA HIS A 66 -22.79 1.32 -8.24
C HIS A 66 -22.21 1.87 -9.54
N VAL A 67 -21.03 1.35 -9.94
CA VAL A 67 -20.34 1.77 -11.17
C VAL A 67 -19.97 0.56 -12.02
N GLU A 68 -19.64 0.78 -13.29
CA GLU A 68 -19.02 -0.25 -14.12
C GLU A 68 -17.58 -0.54 -13.61
N ASN A 69 -17.19 -1.82 -13.67
CA ASN A 69 -15.87 -2.23 -13.18
C ASN A 69 -14.74 -1.52 -13.91
N ALA A 70 -13.95 -0.74 -13.17
CA ALA A 70 -12.80 -0.01 -13.65
C ALA A 70 -11.58 -0.14 -12.73
N GLY A 71 -11.67 -1.00 -11.70
CA GLY A 71 -10.61 -1.30 -10.74
C GLY A 71 -10.59 -0.41 -9.52
N VAL A 72 -9.91 -0.89 -8.48
CA VAL A 72 -9.88 -0.27 -7.13
C VAL A 72 -9.46 1.20 -7.14
N SER A 73 -8.49 1.58 -7.99
CA SER A 73 -8.05 2.98 -8.14
C SER A 73 -9.18 3.89 -8.60
N SER A 74 -9.97 3.44 -9.59
CA SER A 74 -11.13 4.17 -10.10
C SER A 74 -12.22 4.29 -9.04
N ALA A 75 -12.53 3.19 -8.33
CA ALA A 75 -13.51 3.19 -7.25
C ALA A 75 -13.11 4.16 -6.11
N ARG A 76 -11.84 4.16 -5.68
CA ARG A 76 -11.33 5.09 -4.66
C ARG A 76 -11.37 6.54 -5.13
N ASN A 77 -10.95 6.84 -6.36
CA ASN A 77 -11.02 8.19 -6.94
C ASN A 77 -12.47 8.68 -7.04
N LYS A 78 -13.40 7.81 -7.44
CA LYS A 78 -14.82 8.12 -7.49
C LYS A 78 -15.38 8.43 -6.10
N ALA A 79 -15.09 7.59 -5.10
CA ALA A 79 -15.52 7.81 -3.72
C ALA A 79 -14.93 9.12 -3.15
N LEU A 80 -13.65 9.39 -3.42
CA LEU A 80 -12.99 10.63 -3.00
C LEU A 80 -13.70 11.89 -3.52
N SER A 81 -14.25 11.85 -4.75
CA SER A 81 -14.98 12.98 -5.32
C SER A 81 -16.30 13.31 -4.59
N TYR A 82 -16.82 12.39 -3.80
CA TYR A 82 -18.03 12.58 -2.98
C TYR A 82 -17.71 12.94 -1.52
N ALA A 83 -16.45 12.77 -1.10
CA ALA A 83 -16.06 12.99 0.28
C ALA A 83 -16.14 14.47 0.67
N SER A 84 -16.80 14.75 1.79
CA SER A 84 -17.01 16.11 2.30
C SER A 84 -16.35 16.36 3.66
N GLY A 85 -15.93 15.30 4.37
CA GLY A 85 -15.31 15.38 5.70
C GLY A 85 -13.99 16.14 5.71
N LYS A 86 -13.61 16.61 6.88
CA LYS A 86 -12.28 17.19 7.13
C LYS A 86 -11.18 16.16 6.89
N TYR A 87 -11.45 14.91 7.26
CA TYR A 87 -10.53 13.80 7.15
C TYR A 87 -11.04 12.70 6.23
N ILE A 88 -10.10 12.00 5.59
CA ILE A 88 -10.36 10.80 4.77
C ILE A 88 -9.73 9.59 5.45
N MET A 89 -10.48 8.49 5.47
CA MET A 89 -10.00 7.15 5.86
C MET A 89 -10.38 6.14 4.78
N TYR A 90 -9.45 5.26 4.39
CA TYR A 90 -9.74 4.17 3.46
C TYR A 90 -9.84 2.85 4.21
N VAL A 91 -10.86 2.05 3.90
CA VAL A 91 -11.05 0.70 4.43
C VAL A 91 -11.47 -0.21 3.27
N ASP A 92 -10.71 -1.26 3.01
CA ASP A 92 -11.06 -2.21 1.94
C ASP A 92 -12.24 -3.10 2.37
N GLY A 93 -13.13 -3.44 1.42
CA GLY A 93 -14.40 -4.11 1.73
C GLY A 93 -14.29 -5.53 2.29
N ASP A 94 -13.10 -6.14 2.28
CA ASP A 94 -12.80 -7.43 2.91
C ASP A 94 -12.05 -7.32 4.25
N ASP A 95 -11.74 -6.10 4.70
CA ASP A 95 -11.05 -5.80 5.95
C ASP A 95 -11.99 -5.16 6.97
N TRP A 96 -11.52 -4.89 8.20
CA TRP A 96 -12.28 -4.20 9.23
C TRP A 96 -11.37 -3.39 10.16
N ILE A 97 -11.99 -2.48 10.92
CA ILE A 97 -11.29 -1.62 11.88
C ILE A 97 -11.90 -1.76 13.29
N ASP A 98 -11.13 -1.44 14.31
CA ASP A 98 -11.62 -1.37 15.69
C ASP A 98 -12.68 -0.26 15.85
N VAL A 99 -13.63 -0.47 16.72
CA VAL A 99 -14.75 0.48 16.96
C VAL A 99 -14.31 1.87 17.46
N CYS A 100 -13.11 2.00 18.00
CA CYS A 100 -12.54 3.27 18.47
C CYS A 100 -11.53 3.90 17.47
N THR A 101 -11.40 3.36 16.28
CA THR A 101 -10.36 3.81 15.29
C THR A 101 -10.54 5.28 14.92
N CYS A 102 -11.74 5.68 14.51
CA CYS A 102 -12.00 7.07 14.12
C CYS A 102 -11.76 8.04 15.27
N GLU A 103 -12.22 7.71 16.49
CA GLU A 103 -12.05 8.55 17.67
C GLU A 103 -10.58 8.78 18.00
N LYS A 104 -9.80 7.70 18.09
CA LYS A 104 -8.35 7.79 18.36
C LYS A 104 -7.59 8.54 17.27
N ALA A 105 -7.89 8.27 16.01
CA ALA A 105 -7.22 8.90 14.89
C ALA A 105 -7.53 10.40 14.81
N VAL A 106 -8.79 10.80 14.98
CA VAL A 106 -9.20 12.22 14.99
C VAL A 106 -8.60 12.94 16.20
N PHE A 107 -8.69 12.34 17.39
CA PHE A 107 -8.07 12.93 18.59
C PHE A 107 -6.59 13.23 18.36
N LYS A 108 -5.84 12.25 17.81
CA LYS A 108 -4.41 12.40 17.54
C LYS A 108 -4.14 13.45 16.45
N ALA A 109 -4.99 13.54 15.43
CA ALA A 109 -4.87 14.55 14.39
C ALA A 109 -5.05 15.97 14.93
N GLU A 110 -6.08 16.18 15.76
CA GLU A 110 -6.37 17.50 16.35
C GLU A 110 -5.33 17.89 17.42
N GLU A 111 -4.91 16.93 18.28
CA GLU A 111 -3.91 17.16 19.34
C GLU A 111 -2.57 17.67 18.78
N HIS A 112 -2.14 17.15 17.64
CA HIS A 112 -0.83 17.48 17.04
C HIS A 112 -0.92 18.36 15.78
N ALA A 113 -2.11 18.85 15.42
CA ALA A 113 -2.37 19.50 14.14
C ALA A 113 -1.74 18.68 12.99
N ALA A 114 -1.97 17.36 13.01
CA ALA A 114 -1.35 16.42 12.09
C ALA A 114 -2.14 16.35 10.77
N ASP A 115 -1.42 16.47 9.68
CA ASP A 115 -1.94 16.29 8.32
C ASP A 115 -2.19 14.81 8.00
N LEU A 116 -1.45 13.92 8.69
CA LEU A 116 -1.50 12.46 8.53
C LEU A 116 -1.39 11.77 9.89
N VAL A 117 -2.32 10.86 10.19
CA VAL A 117 -2.17 9.94 11.32
C VAL A 117 -2.05 8.51 10.78
N MET A 118 -1.15 7.73 11.35
CA MET A 118 -0.86 6.35 10.94
C MET A 118 -0.92 5.42 12.14
N TRP A 119 -1.24 4.14 11.88
CA TRP A 119 -1.23 3.09 12.91
C TRP A 119 -0.86 1.73 12.34
N PRO A 120 -0.43 0.76 13.19
CA PRO A 120 -0.12 -0.61 12.79
C PRO A 120 -1.39 -1.42 12.59
N TYR A 121 -1.24 -2.64 12.07
CA TYR A 121 -2.34 -3.50 11.74
C TYR A 121 -2.08 -4.96 12.10
N ILE A 122 -3.15 -5.74 12.20
CA ILE A 122 -3.09 -7.18 12.38
C ILE A 122 -3.36 -7.85 11.02
N ARG A 123 -2.51 -8.79 10.64
CA ARG A 123 -2.76 -9.68 9.50
C ARG A 123 -3.56 -10.88 10.00
N GLU A 124 -4.75 -11.04 9.45
CA GLU A 124 -5.69 -12.09 9.83
C GLU A 124 -5.62 -13.24 8.83
N PHE A 125 -5.06 -14.36 9.27
CA PHE A 125 -5.03 -15.61 8.53
C PHE A 125 -6.21 -16.49 8.95
N PRO A 126 -6.58 -17.54 8.19
CA PRO A 126 -7.69 -18.42 8.55
C PRO A 126 -7.54 -19.10 9.91
N ASP A 127 -6.33 -19.31 10.40
CA ASP A 127 -5.98 -20.09 11.59
C ASP A 127 -5.25 -19.29 12.69
N HIS A 128 -4.76 -18.09 12.38
CA HIS A 128 -4.04 -17.25 13.35
C HIS A 128 -4.03 -15.79 12.96
N SER A 129 -3.69 -14.92 13.91
CA SER A 129 -3.48 -13.49 13.70
C SER A 129 -2.02 -13.13 13.92
N ALA A 130 -1.47 -12.25 13.07
CA ALA A 130 -0.08 -11.83 13.15
C ALA A 130 0.05 -10.30 13.09
N PRO A 131 0.39 -9.64 14.22
CA PRO A 131 0.57 -8.20 14.24
C PRO A 131 1.72 -7.75 13.34
N LYS A 132 1.52 -6.63 12.65
CA LYS A 132 2.54 -5.97 11.83
C LYS A 132 2.90 -4.63 12.46
N VAL A 133 4.01 -4.60 13.18
CA VAL A 133 4.57 -3.37 13.74
C VAL A 133 5.16 -2.52 12.60
N ILE A 134 4.88 -1.22 12.61
CA ILE A 134 5.48 -0.22 11.72
C ILE A 134 6.54 0.57 12.49
N PHE A 135 6.15 1.19 13.60
CA PHE A 135 7.05 1.79 14.59
C PHE A 135 6.74 1.19 15.96
N SER A 136 7.73 1.09 16.84
CA SER A 136 7.59 0.46 18.15
C SER A 136 6.87 1.33 19.18
N GLU A 137 6.87 2.64 18.97
CA GLU A 137 6.38 3.62 19.94
C GLU A 137 5.55 4.70 19.26
N GLU A 138 4.74 5.41 20.02
CA GLU A 138 4.07 6.62 19.59
C GLU A 138 5.09 7.65 19.11
N LYS A 139 4.81 8.30 17.98
CA LYS A 139 5.75 9.23 17.38
C LYS A 139 5.02 10.35 16.63
N THR A 140 5.56 11.56 16.74
CA THR A 140 5.23 12.69 15.87
C THR A 140 6.37 12.90 14.88
N PHE A 141 6.02 13.32 13.67
CA PHE A 141 6.96 13.59 12.58
C PHE A 141 6.74 15.03 12.14
N HIS A 142 7.81 15.77 11.99
CA HIS A 142 7.81 17.12 11.45
C HIS A 142 8.39 17.13 10.03
N ALA A 143 8.37 18.28 9.36
CA ALA A 143 8.66 18.40 7.93
C ALA A 143 9.86 17.58 7.41
N ALA A 144 10.99 17.59 8.13
CA ALA A 144 12.19 16.80 7.72
C ALA A 144 11.94 15.28 7.78
N GLU A 145 11.28 14.82 8.85
CA GLU A 145 10.94 13.39 9.02
C GLU A 145 9.82 12.97 8.08
N CYS A 146 8.85 13.86 7.78
CA CYS A 146 7.82 13.61 6.76
C CYS A 146 8.45 13.43 5.38
N ARG A 147 9.51 14.20 5.05
CA ARG A 147 10.28 14.00 3.82
C ARG A 147 11.00 12.64 3.80
N GLU A 148 11.47 12.14 4.94
CA GLU A 148 12.01 10.78 5.00
C GLU A 148 10.95 9.71 4.78
N LEU A 149 9.73 9.89 5.33
CA LEU A 149 8.59 9.03 5.03
C LEU A 149 8.24 9.04 3.54
N GLN A 150 8.23 10.22 2.92
CA GLN A 150 8.03 10.40 1.49
C GLN A 150 9.10 9.66 0.67
N ARG A 151 10.38 9.82 1.00
CA ARG A 151 11.48 9.09 0.34
C ARG A 151 11.30 7.58 0.48
N ARG A 152 10.80 7.07 1.63
CA ARG A 152 10.50 5.65 1.81
C ARG A 152 9.42 5.13 0.87
N MET A 153 8.50 5.97 0.39
CA MET A 153 7.56 5.58 -0.67
C MET A 153 8.30 5.29 -1.99
N ILE A 154 9.41 5.94 -2.26
CA ILE A 154 10.26 5.61 -3.42
C ILE A 154 11.03 4.30 -3.16
N GLY A 155 11.70 4.16 -2.01
CA GLY A 155 12.47 2.95 -1.69
C GLY A 155 13.26 3.05 -0.40
N LEU A 156 13.97 1.96 -0.06
CA LEU A 156 14.73 1.81 1.16
C LEU A 156 16.16 2.34 1.00
N LEU A 157 16.71 2.93 2.06
CA LEU A 157 18.10 3.38 2.14
C LEU A 157 18.81 2.89 3.41
N GLY A 158 20.12 2.75 3.34
CA GLY A 158 20.95 2.49 4.50
C GLY A 158 20.53 1.24 5.27
N THR A 159 20.35 1.38 6.58
CA THR A 159 19.95 0.28 7.48
C THR A 159 18.55 -0.26 7.21
N GLU A 160 17.68 0.47 6.53
CA GLU A 160 16.36 -0.02 6.12
C GLU A 160 16.46 -1.25 5.19
N LEU A 161 17.55 -1.36 4.41
CA LEU A 161 17.82 -2.49 3.54
C LEU A 161 18.09 -3.81 4.27
N ALA A 162 18.29 -3.77 5.59
CA ALA A 162 18.38 -5.00 6.39
C ALA A 162 17.08 -5.81 6.39
N HIS A 163 15.95 -5.14 6.12
CA HIS A 163 14.61 -5.71 6.13
C HIS A 163 13.85 -5.38 4.85
N PRO A 164 14.28 -5.90 3.67
CA PRO A 164 13.62 -5.62 2.39
C PRO A 164 12.16 -6.08 2.33
N GLU A 165 11.77 -7.06 3.16
CA GLU A 165 10.39 -7.50 3.35
C GLU A 165 9.46 -6.44 3.96
N ASN A 166 10.01 -5.35 4.50
CA ASN A 166 9.28 -4.22 5.04
C ASN A 166 9.23 -3.02 4.09
N ALA A 167 9.71 -3.17 2.85
CA ALA A 167 9.78 -2.06 1.89
C ALA A 167 8.42 -1.36 1.68
N ASP A 168 7.34 -2.12 1.67
CA ASP A 168 6.00 -1.62 1.41
C ASP A 168 5.11 -1.54 2.67
N ALA A 169 5.69 -1.68 3.87
CA ALA A 169 4.91 -1.71 5.12
C ALA A 169 4.16 -0.40 5.42
N LEU A 170 4.65 0.74 4.92
CA LEU A 170 4.06 2.07 5.05
C LEU A 170 3.21 2.49 3.84
N CYS A 171 3.22 1.70 2.76
CA CYS A 171 2.68 2.14 1.48
C CYS A 171 1.15 2.00 1.35
N THR A 172 0.49 1.27 2.26
CA THR A 172 -0.97 1.12 2.25
C THR A 172 -1.69 2.45 2.45
N VAL A 173 -2.86 2.63 1.85
CA VAL A 173 -3.71 3.81 2.14
C VAL A 173 -4.62 3.58 3.34
N TRP A 174 -4.96 2.33 3.65
CA TRP A 174 -5.63 1.98 4.89
C TRP A 174 -4.64 2.00 6.08
N GLY A 175 -5.16 2.03 7.31
CA GLY A 175 -4.33 2.26 8.49
C GLY A 175 -3.83 3.70 8.61
N LYS A 176 -4.58 4.65 8.03
CA LYS A 176 -4.24 6.07 7.99
C LYS A 176 -5.48 6.97 8.01
N LEU A 177 -5.31 8.15 8.57
CA LEU A 177 -6.24 9.27 8.49
C LEU A 177 -5.55 10.45 7.79
N TYR A 178 -6.15 10.95 6.73
CA TYR A 178 -5.60 11.99 5.86
C TYR A 178 -6.37 13.29 6.02
N LEU A 179 -5.71 14.44 6.08
CA LEU A 179 -6.35 15.74 5.95
C LEU A 179 -6.81 15.93 4.50
N ARG A 180 -8.14 15.94 4.25
CA ARG A 180 -8.72 16.00 2.91
C ARG A 180 -8.29 17.25 2.11
N GLU A 181 -8.10 18.36 2.79
CA GLU A 181 -7.70 19.62 2.15
C GLU A 181 -6.40 19.47 1.33
N LEU A 182 -5.40 18.73 1.84
CA LEU A 182 -4.15 18.50 1.10
C LEU A 182 -4.38 17.66 -0.16
N ILE A 183 -5.28 16.68 -0.12
CA ILE A 183 -5.64 15.88 -1.30
C ILE A 183 -6.28 16.79 -2.36
N ALA A 184 -7.26 17.60 -1.95
CA ALA A 184 -8.02 18.45 -2.87
C ALA A 184 -7.19 19.59 -3.47
N GLN A 185 -6.36 20.26 -2.66
CA GLN A 185 -5.54 21.39 -3.11
C GLN A 185 -4.44 20.98 -4.09
N ASN A 186 -3.97 19.74 -3.99
CA ASN A 186 -2.85 19.23 -4.79
C ASN A 186 -3.27 18.21 -5.85
N ASP A 187 -4.58 18.04 -6.07
CA ASP A 187 -5.16 17.17 -7.10
C ASP A 187 -4.62 15.72 -7.03
N ILE A 188 -4.54 15.16 -5.81
CA ILE A 188 -3.93 13.85 -5.57
C ILE A 188 -4.94 12.74 -5.87
N HIS A 189 -4.57 11.85 -6.79
CA HIS A 189 -5.39 10.75 -7.27
C HIS A 189 -4.65 9.40 -7.26
N PHE A 190 -5.41 8.32 -7.17
CA PHE A 190 -4.88 6.97 -7.39
C PHE A 190 -4.58 6.76 -8.87
N THR A 191 -3.36 6.30 -9.16
CA THR A 191 -2.95 5.88 -10.49
C THR A 191 -3.65 4.58 -10.88
N ASP A 192 -4.00 4.44 -12.16
CA ASP A 192 -4.62 3.22 -12.68
C ASP A 192 -3.72 1.99 -12.45
N LEU A 193 -4.24 1.03 -11.69
CA LEU A 193 -3.57 -0.20 -11.35
C LEU A 193 -3.25 -1.07 -12.58
N GLN A 194 -4.07 -1.00 -13.63
CA GLN A 194 -3.80 -1.72 -14.88
C GLN A 194 -2.51 -1.24 -15.55
N ARG A 195 -2.17 0.04 -15.40
CA ARG A 195 -0.98 0.64 -15.98
C ARG A 195 0.31 0.26 -15.22
N ILE A 196 0.27 0.24 -13.89
CA ILE A 196 1.45 0.05 -13.02
C ILE A 196 1.51 -1.32 -12.36
N GLY A 197 0.40 -2.07 -12.36
CA GLY A 197 0.29 -3.45 -11.87
C GLY A 197 0.24 -3.62 -10.36
N THR A 198 0.74 -2.68 -9.60
CA THR A 198 0.74 -2.63 -8.13
C THR A 198 1.24 -1.26 -7.67
N TYR A 199 1.15 -0.99 -6.37
CA TYR A 199 1.75 0.20 -5.76
C TYR A 199 0.99 1.51 -5.98
N GLU A 200 -0.28 1.46 -6.37
CA GLU A 200 -1.15 2.63 -6.48
C GLU A 200 -1.25 3.39 -5.16
N ASP A 201 -1.32 2.66 -4.05
CA ASP A 201 -1.32 3.18 -2.68
C ASP A 201 -0.02 3.92 -2.35
N GLY A 202 1.12 3.34 -2.73
CA GLY A 202 2.43 3.94 -2.50
C GLY A 202 2.64 5.22 -3.31
N LEU A 203 2.15 5.28 -4.56
CA LEU A 203 2.18 6.51 -5.35
C LEU A 203 1.26 7.58 -4.76
N PHE A 204 0.06 7.22 -4.33
CA PHE A 204 -0.84 8.15 -3.63
C PHE A 204 -0.15 8.74 -2.39
N ASN A 205 0.45 7.89 -1.54
CA ASN A 205 1.18 8.34 -0.36
C ASN A 205 2.43 9.18 -0.70
N LEU A 206 3.13 8.87 -1.81
CA LEU A 206 4.27 9.65 -2.29
C LEU A 206 3.87 11.11 -2.58
N HIS A 207 2.78 11.29 -3.34
CA HIS A 207 2.26 12.61 -3.67
C HIS A 207 1.69 13.32 -2.43
N TYR A 208 1.00 12.60 -1.55
CA TYR A 208 0.42 13.17 -0.35
C TYR A 208 1.50 13.68 0.63
N LEU A 209 2.52 12.85 0.90
CA LEU A 209 3.61 13.17 1.83
C LEU A 209 4.46 14.38 1.40
N ALA A 210 4.45 14.75 0.11
CA ALA A 210 5.09 15.97 -0.39
C ALA A 210 4.56 17.25 0.27
N HIS A 211 3.32 17.21 0.77
CA HIS A 211 2.61 18.36 1.32
C HIS A 211 2.41 18.27 2.84
N VAL A 212 2.76 17.15 3.47
CA VAL A 212 2.60 16.90 4.90
C VAL A 212 3.66 17.67 5.69
N LYS A 213 3.22 18.48 6.65
CA LYS A 213 4.09 19.20 7.57
C LYS A 213 4.24 18.49 8.90
N ASN A 214 3.14 17.92 9.40
CA ASN A 214 3.11 17.16 10.63
C ASN A 214 2.40 15.83 10.41
N ALA A 215 2.99 14.74 10.90
CA ALA A 215 2.34 13.43 10.95
C ALA A 215 2.45 12.86 12.36
N ALA A 216 1.52 11.96 12.71
CA ALA A 216 1.53 11.26 13.98
C ALA A 216 1.36 9.77 13.77
N TYR A 217 1.88 8.99 14.69
CA TYR A 217 1.72 7.54 14.72
C TYR A 217 1.18 7.08 16.07
N ILE A 218 0.13 6.27 16.03
CA ILE A 218 -0.50 5.63 17.18
C ILE A 218 0.00 4.17 17.20
N PRO A 219 0.53 3.64 18.31
CA PRO A 219 1.04 2.26 18.34
C PRO A 219 -0.05 1.18 18.49
N ASP A 220 -1.33 1.58 18.51
CA ASP A 220 -2.47 0.67 18.65
C ASP A 220 -2.80 -0.02 17.33
N TYR A 221 -3.10 -1.31 17.38
CA TYR A 221 -3.50 -2.10 16.22
C TYR A 221 -4.99 -1.86 15.92
N LEU A 222 -5.29 -0.85 15.12
CA LEU A 222 -6.66 -0.40 14.84
C LEU A 222 -7.24 -0.93 13.53
N SER A 223 -6.46 -1.64 12.73
CA SER A 223 -6.89 -2.22 11.45
C SER A 223 -6.57 -3.70 11.38
N HIS A 224 -7.48 -4.46 10.77
CA HIS A 224 -7.37 -5.89 10.56
C HIS A 224 -7.37 -6.19 9.06
N TYR A 225 -6.23 -6.66 8.59
CA TYR A 225 -6.01 -7.00 7.18
C TYR A 225 -6.15 -8.50 6.95
N ARG A 226 -7.17 -8.89 6.18
CA ARG A 226 -7.48 -10.29 5.89
C ARG A 226 -6.51 -10.87 4.86
N LYS A 227 -5.87 -11.96 5.22
CA LYS A 227 -5.01 -12.74 4.31
C LYS A 227 -5.80 -13.89 3.69
N ASN A 228 -6.33 -13.67 2.49
CA ASN A 228 -6.99 -14.70 1.72
C ASN A 228 -5.95 -15.54 0.96
N SER A 229 -6.00 -16.87 1.11
CA SER A 229 -5.15 -17.82 0.39
C SER A 229 -5.57 -17.93 -1.08
N GLY A 230 -5.29 -16.96 -1.93
CA GLY A 230 -5.73 -17.06 -3.33
C GLY A 230 -5.26 -15.97 -4.29
N MET A 231 -4.83 -14.82 -3.82
CA MET A 231 -4.57 -13.69 -4.72
C MET A 231 -3.19 -13.67 -5.41
N THR A 232 -2.24 -14.54 -5.04
CA THR A 232 -0.83 -14.42 -5.47
C THR A 232 -0.25 -15.58 -6.27
N SER A 233 -1.03 -16.60 -6.67
CA SER A 233 -0.48 -17.83 -7.26
C SER A 233 -0.47 -17.89 -8.79
N LYS A 234 -1.02 -16.89 -9.51
CA LYS A 234 -1.05 -16.90 -10.98
C LYS A 234 0.07 -16.07 -11.57
N TYR A 235 0.74 -16.60 -12.61
CA TYR A 235 1.70 -15.84 -13.41
C TYR A 235 1.06 -14.57 -14.00
N ARG A 236 1.72 -13.45 -13.77
CA ARG A 236 1.32 -12.13 -14.28
C ARG A 236 2.26 -11.75 -15.43
N LYS A 237 1.77 -11.92 -16.66
CA LYS A 237 2.55 -11.71 -17.90
C LYS A 237 3.05 -10.25 -18.02
N GLU A 238 2.21 -9.30 -17.69
CA GLU A 238 2.50 -7.87 -17.88
C GLU A 238 3.28 -7.24 -16.73
N LEU A 239 3.57 -8.00 -15.65
CA LEU A 239 4.13 -7.45 -14.41
C LEU A 239 5.43 -6.67 -14.62
N ALA A 240 6.34 -7.19 -15.44
CA ALA A 240 7.62 -6.53 -15.71
C ALA A 240 7.43 -5.19 -16.46
N ALA A 241 6.50 -5.15 -17.45
CA ALA A 241 6.19 -3.93 -18.19
C ALA A 241 5.48 -2.90 -17.28
N GLN A 242 4.54 -3.35 -16.46
CA GLN A 242 3.83 -2.52 -15.50
C GLN A 242 4.80 -1.87 -14.49
N TRP A 243 5.77 -2.63 -13.98
CA TRP A 243 6.76 -2.10 -13.03
C TRP A 243 7.72 -1.10 -13.69
N LYS A 244 8.02 -1.23 -14.96
CA LYS A 244 8.75 -0.19 -15.70
C LYS A 244 7.97 1.12 -15.76
N ASN A 245 6.65 1.05 -15.98
CA ASN A 245 5.80 2.22 -15.93
C ASN A 245 5.84 2.86 -14.51
N LEU A 246 5.73 2.04 -13.46
CA LEU A 246 5.85 2.52 -12.08
C LEU A 246 7.19 3.23 -11.83
N PHE A 247 8.31 2.63 -12.25
CA PHE A 247 9.63 3.25 -12.09
C PHE A 247 9.79 4.51 -12.91
N SER A 248 9.19 4.55 -14.09
CA SER A 248 9.15 5.76 -14.93
C SER A 248 8.39 6.89 -14.24
N ASP A 249 7.24 6.59 -13.63
CA ASP A 249 6.45 7.58 -12.88
C ASP A 249 7.23 8.12 -11.68
N MET A 250 7.86 7.23 -10.91
CA MET A 250 8.69 7.62 -9.78
C MET A 250 9.88 8.50 -10.23
N ARG A 251 10.52 8.17 -11.34
CA ARG A 251 11.63 8.95 -11.89
C ARG A 251 11.16 10.34 -12.33
N SER A 252 10.05 10.39 -13.08
CA SER A 252 9.45 11.66 -13.48
C SER A 252 9.08 12.52 -12.27
N TYR A 253 8.53 11.90 -11.22
CA TYR A 253 8.24 12.59 -9.97
C TYR A 253 9.50 13.19 -9.34
N ILE A 254 10.57 12.40 -9.20
CA ILE A 254 11.85 12.84 -8.63
C ILE A 254 12.44 14.04 -9.39
N GLU A 255 12.37 13.97 -10.73
CA GLU A 255 12.89 15.04 -11.62
C GLU A 255 12.04 16.32 -11.51
N LEU A 256 10.71 16.19 -11.55
CA LEU A 256 9.79 17.34 -11.49
C LEU A 256 9.85 18.05 -10.13
N GLU A 257 9.84 17.29 -9.04
CA GLU A 257 9.88 17.82 -7.68
C GLU A 257 11.30 18.15 -7.19
N LYS A 258 12.33 17.85 -7.99
CA LYS A 258 13.75 18.07 -7.66
C LYS A 258 14.12 17.48 -6.31
N CYS A 259 13.72 16.24 -6.07
CA CYS A 259 13.80 15.60 -4.76
C CYS A 259 15.23 15.44 -4.21
N GLY A 260 16.22 15.19 -5.08
CA GLY A 260 17.64 15.02 -4.73
C GLY A 260 18.13 13.57 -4.78
N ASP A 261 19.46 13.42 -4.60
CA ASP A 261 20.20 12.17 -4.83
C ASP A 261 19.73 11.00 -3.94
N ASP A 262 19.17 11.28 -2.76
CA ASP A 262 18.66 10.27 -1.85
C ASP A 262 17.41 9.57 -2.42
N PHE A 263 16.53 10.29 -3.15
CA PHE A 263 15.40 9.71 -3.83
C PHE A 263 15.84 8.85 -5.03
N ASP A 264 16.84 9.31 -5.80
CA ASP A 264 17.42 8.54 -6.90
C ASP A 264 18.06 7.23 -6.41
N ALA A 265 18.79 7.30 -5.30
CA ALA A 265 19.36 6.12 -4.66
C ALA A 265 18.29 5.15 -4.14
N ALA A 266 17.18 5.69 -3.56
CA ALA A 266 16.05 4.90 -3.11
C ALA A 266 15.35 4.20 -4.28
N LEU A 267 15.14 4.88 -5.42
CA LEU A 267 14.57 4.30 -6.63
C LEU A 267 15.45 3.17 -7.19
N ASN A 268 16.76 3.37 -7.27
CA ASN A 268 17.69 2.34 -7.71
C ASN A 268 17.64 1.10 -6.79
N ASN A 269 17.53 1.30 -5.49
CA ASN A 269 17.35 0.20 -4.55
C ASN A 269 16.00 -0.50 -4.77
N ARG A 270 14.89 0.22 -4.97
CA ARG A 270 13.58 -0.36 -5.28
C ARG A 270 13.62 -1.22 -6.55
N ILE A 271 14.22 -0.70 -7.63
CA ILE A 271 14.41 -1.46 -8.88
C ILE A 271 15.20 -2.75 -8.61
N SER A 272 16.26 -2.68 -7.82
CA SER A 272 17.03 -3.87 -7.45
C SER A 272 16.23 -4.87 -6.63
N LEU A 273 15.47 -4.40 -5.63
CA LEU A 273 14.61 -5.25 -4.77
C LEU A 273 13.46 -5.89 -5.56
N SER A 274 12.97 -5.24 -6.59
CA SER A 274 11.86 -5.76 -7.41
C SER A 274 12.20 -7.06 -8.15
N ILE A 275 13.50 -7.38 -8.32
CA ILE A 275 13.96 -8.66 -8.86
C ILE A 275 13.43 -9.84 -8.04
N ILE A 276 13.21 -9.67 -6.74
CA ILE A 276 12.60 -10.70 -5.90
C ILE A 276 11.18 -11.02 -6.39
N GLY A 277 10.35 -10.00 -6.54
CA GLY A 277 8.96 -10.16 -6.98
C GLY A 277 8.84 -10.70 -8.41
N LEU A 278 9.64 -10.17 -9.35
CA LEU A 278 9.68 -10.67 -10.73
C LEU A 278 10.20 -12.10 -10.80
N GLY A 279 11.21 -12.42 -10.00
CA GLY A 279 11.75 -13.78 -9.94
C GLY A 279 10.75 -14.77 -9.34
N LEU A 280 10.01 -14.39 -8.29
CA LEU A 280 8.91 -15.21 -7.73
C LEU A 280 7.79 -15.40 -8.77
N ASN A 281 7.42 -14.35 -9.51
CA ASN A 281 6.45 -14.45 -10.59
C ASN A 281 6.91 -15.47 -11.67
N ALA A 282 8.20 -15.49 -11.99
CA ALA A 282 8.77 -16.41 -12.97
C ALA A 282 8.73 -17.88 -12.49
N LEU A 283 8.69 -18.16 -11.17
CA LEU A 283 8.60 -19.52 -10.64
C LEU A 283 7.29 -20.23 -10.99
N ALA A 284 6.26 -19.53 -11.42
CA ALA A 284 5.04 -20.12 -11.96
C ALA A 284 5.28 -20.95 -13.25
N PHE A 285 6.41 -20.75 -13.94
CA PHE A 285 6.82 -21.55 -15.08
C PHE A 285 7.60 -22.82 -14.68
N PRO A 286 7.67 -23.84 -15.57
CA PRO A 286 8.62 -24.93 -15.44
C PRO A 286 10.06 -24.41 -15.30
N SER A 287 10.90 -25.12 -14.56
CA SER A 287 12.24 -24.67 -14.14
C SER A 287 13.11 -24.11 -15.28
N ARG A 288 13.03 -24.67 -16.48
CA ARG A 288 13.81 -24.23 -17.65
C ARG A 288 13.36 -22.86 -18.16
N GLU A 289 12.06 -22.62 -18.17
CA GLU A 289 11.46 -21.36 -18.60
C GLU A 289 11.66 -20.27 -17.54
N ALA A 290 11.45 -20.62 -16.27
CA ALA A 290 11.72 -19.73 -15.13
C ALA A 290 13.18 -19.23 -15.13
N LEU A 291 14.14 -20.14 -15.38
CA LEU A 291 15.56 -19.77 -15.50
C LEU A 291 15.82 -18.82 -16.69
N ARG A 292 15.12 -18.99 -17.82
CA ARG A 292 15.24 -18.08 -18.97
C ARG A 292 14.70 -16.72 -18.64
N GLU A 293 13.55 -16.64 -17.98
CA GLU A 293 12.92 -15.40 -17.54
C GLU A 293 13.83 -14.62 -16.57
N ILE A 294 14.31 -15.29 -15.50
CA ILE A 294 15.22 -14.71 -14.52
C ILE A 294 16.51 -14.20 -15.19
N ARG A 295 17.06 -14.95 -16.15
CA ARG A 295 18.24 -14.50 -16.90
C ARG A 295 17.96 -13.27 -17.73
N GLY A 296 16.75 -13.19 -18.32
CA GLY A 296 16.28 -12.01 -19.05
C GLY A 296 16.26 -10.77 -18.15
N ILE A 297 15.63 -10.87 -16.99
CA ILE A 297 15.54 -9.80 -15.98
C ILE A 297 16.95 -9.33 -15.57
N LEU A 298 17.82 -10.26 -15.17
CA LEU A 298 19.18 -9.93 -14.74
C LEU A 298 20.07 -9.33 -15.84
N SER A 299 19.77 -9.58 -17.09
CA SER A 299 20.53 -9.06 -18.25
C SER A 299 20.03 -7.71 -18.71
N GLU A 300 18.87 -7.26 -18.26
CA GLU A 300 18.26 -6.01 -18.66
C GLU A 300 19.05 -4.80 -18.13
N LYS A 301 19.24 -3.79 -18.97
CA LYS A 301 20.11 -2.63 -18.70
C LYS A 301 19.72 -1.90 -17.41
N GLU A 302 18.43 -1.69 -17.18
CA GLU A 302 17.93 -0.96 -16.02
C GLU A 302 18.23 -1.70 -14.72
N TYR A 303 17.89 -3.01 -14.63
CA TYR A 303 18.19 -3.82 -13.46
C TYR A 303 19.69 -3.97 -13.21
N ARG A 304 20.49 -4.13 -14.27
CA ARG A 304 21.95 -4.19 -14.13
C ARG A 304 22.53 -2.90 -13.59
N ALA A 305 22.07 -1.75 -14.04
CA ALA A 305 22.51 -0.46 -13.54
C ALA A 305 22.16 -0.29 -12.06
N ALA A 306 20.91 -0.60 -11.69
CA ALA A 306 20.45 -0.50 -10.31
C ALA A 306 21.17 -1.44 -9.36
N ILE A 307 21.33 -2.73 -9.71
CA ILE A 307 22.06 -3.73 -8.89
C ILE A 307 23.52 -3.33 -8.67
N LYS A 308 24.15 -2.71 -9.65
CA LYS A 308 25.57 -2.28 -9.54
C LYS A 308 25.77 -1.32 -8.37
N THR A 309 24.83 -0.40 -8.16
CA THR A 309 24.88 0.62 -7.10
C THR A 309 24.35 0.14 -5.75
N LEU A 310 23.65 -1.03 -5.70
CA LEU A 310 23.03 -1.54 -4.48
C LEU A 310 24.06 -1.73 -3.34
N PRO A 311 23.87 -1.10 -2.16
CA PRO A 311 24.83 -1.12 -1.07
C PRO A 311 24.75 -2.41 -0.24
N MET A 312 25.51 -3.43 -0.61
CA MET A 312 25.48 -4.79 -0.06
C MET A 312 25.74 -4.89 1.44
N ARG A 313 26.44 -3.93 2.04
CA ARG A 313 26.87 -3.94 3.46
C ARG A 313 25.69 -3.91 4.46
N TYR A 314 24.52 -3.50 4.03
CA TYR A 314 23.34 -3.39 4.90
C TYR A 314 22.49 -4.67 4.94
N PHE A 315 22.72 -5.60 4.04
CA PHE A 315 21.92 -6.82 3.96
C PHE A 315 22.41 -7.90 4.93
N PRO A 316 21.51 -8.60 5.63
CA PRO A 316 21.84 -9.83 6.33
C PRO A 316 22.28 -10.91 5.32
N LEU A 317 22.96 -11.95 5.80
CA LEU A 317 23.68 -12.92 4.97
C LEU A 317 22.82 -13.56 3.87
N HIS A 318 21.56 -13.90 4.16
CA HIS A 318 20.67 -14.54 3.19
C HIS A 318 20.29 -13.60 2.04
N TRP A 319 19.97 -12.32 2.32
CA TRP A 319 19.74 -11.30 1.30
C TRP A 319 21.01 -10.91 0.58
N TRP A 320 22.12 -10.84 1.31
CA TRP A 320 23.43 -10.61 0.71
C TRP A 320 23.75 -11.66 -0.35
N ALA A 321 23.57 -12.97 -0.04
CA ALA A 321 23.81 -14.06 -0.98
C ALA A 321 22.92 -13.94 -2.22
N PHE A 322 21.63 -13.58 -2.06
CA PHE A 322 20.71 -13.37 -3.16
C PHE A 322 21.19 -12.26 -4.10
N PHE A 323 21.47 -11.08 -3.56
CA PHE A 323 21.91 -9.95 -4.39
C PHE A 323 23.34 -10.12 -4.91
N ALA A 324 24.20 -10.89 -4.27
CA ALA A 324 25.48 -11.29 -4.83
C ALA A 324 25.30 -12.14 -6.11
N CYS A 325 24.38 -13.12 -6.10
CA CYS A 325 24.01 -13.86 -7.32
C CYS A 325 23.47 -12.92 -8.41
N CYS A 326 22.64 -11.93 -8.05
CA CYS A 326 22.14 -10.93 -9.00
C CYS A 326 23.31 -10.09 -9.60
N LYS A 327 24.23 -9.59 -8.78
CA LYS A 327 25.40 -8.83 -9.23
C LYS A 327 26.30 -9.63 -10.19
N LEU A 328 26.47 -10.92 -9.91
CA LEU A 328 27.25 -11.84 -10.75
C LEU A 328 26.49 -12.32 -11.98
N ASN A 329 25.24 -11.91 -12.19
CA ASN A 329 24.36 -12.41 -13.25
C ASN A 329 24.19 -13.95 -13.23
N PHE A 330 24.22 -14.53 -12.01
CA PHE A 330 24.14 -15.98 -11.78
C PHE A 330 22.68 -16.42 -11.61
N ALA A 331 21.96 -16.52 -12.73
CA ALA A 331 20.52 -16.82 -12.77
C ALA A 331 20.16 -18.15 -12.06
N SER A 332 21.00 -19.19 -12.13
CA SER A 332 20.75 -20.46 -11.43
C SER A 332 20.81 -20.32 -9.92
N GLY A 333 21.72 -19.50 -9.38
CA GLY A 333 21.79 -19.18 -7.95
C GLY A 333 20.57 -18.41 -7.49
N VAL A 334 20.14 -17.38 -8.25
CA VAL A 334 18.93 -16.61 -7.97
C VAL A 334 17.70 -17.53 -7.97
N PHE A 335 17.54 -18.37 -8.98
CA PHE A 335 16.43 -19.32 -9.06
C PHE A 335 16.36 -20.29 -7.86
N LEU A 336 17.50 -20.84 -7.44
CA LEU A 336 17.55 -21.73 -6.28
C LEU A 336 17.13 -21.03 -4.99
N LEU A 337 17.65 -19.82 -4.77
CA LEU A 337 17.32 -19.02 -3.58
C LEU A 337 15.85 -18.62 -3.57
N LEU A 338 15.26 -18.24 -4.72
CA LEU A 338 13.82 -17.97 -4.82
C LEU A 338 12.96 -19.20 -4.50
N LYS A 339 13.35 -20.37 -4.97
CA LYS A 339 12.66 -21.63 -4.61
C LYS A 339 12.73 -21.94 -3.12
N CYS A 340 13.87 -21.65 -2.48
CA CYS A 340 13.96 -21.76 -1.02
C CYS A 340 13.02 -20.78 -0.30
N MET A 341 12.96 -19.54 -0.76
CA MET A 341 12.05 -18.51 -0.19
C MET A 341 10.57 -18.89 -0.36
N GLU A 342 10.19 -19.42 -1.52
CA GLU A 342 8.81 -19.87 -1.78
C GLU A 342 8.38 -20.97 -0.79
N ARG A 343 9.27 -21.95 -0.50
CA ARG A 343 9.00 -23.04 0.47
C ARG A 343 8.89 -22.58 1.92
N ILE A 344 9.52 -21.47 2.29
CA ILE A 344 9.47 -20.93 3.67
C ILE A 344 8.18 -20.10 3.87
N LYS A 345 7.59 -19.57 2.79
CA LYS A 345 6.37 -18.77 2.84
C LYS A 345 5.08 -19.58 2.74
N GLY A 346 5.11 -20.80 2.21
CA GLY A 346 4.01 -21.75 2.15
C GLY A 346 4.07 -22.76 3.29
#